data_f4e4b5cb5284f5aaeab77f02f7a489d8
#
_entry.id   f4e4b5cb5284f5aaeab77f02f7a489d8
#
_cell.length_a   1.000
_cell.length_b   1.000
_cell.length_c   1.000
_cell.angle_alpha   90.00
_cell.angle_beta   90.00
_cell.angle_gamma   90.00
#
_symmetry.space_group_name_H-M   'P 1'
#
loop_
_entity.id
_entity.type
_entity.pdbx_description
1 polymer ?
#
loop_
_entity_poly.entity_id
_entity_poly.type
_entity_poly.pdbx_seq_one_letter_code
_entity_poly.pdbx_strand_id
1 'polypeptide(L)'
;MVAAFRERDPPYMRQSFAQFIHDRPALRASMFGVVLSVTACASLPPPTSELTAAQQAVSRAGNADADQYAAGDFAQARSLLEQAHAAMADNDRERARNLALLAAARADLANALSRQAVTEADLKQRRAEIADLKRRIGVEDGQ
;
A
#
# COMPACT_ATOMS: atom_id res chain seq x y z
N MET A 1 -12.70 -29.68 35.09
CA MET A 1 -12.72 -28.49 35.94
C MET A 1 -12.52 -27.28 35.03
N VAL A 2 -13.62 -26.71 34.57
CA VAL A 2 -13.62 -25.54 33.66
C VAL A 2 -14.25 -24.40 34.48
N ALA A 3 -13.41 -23.45 34.90
CA ALA A 3 -13.86 -22.29 35.69
C ALA A 3 -14.46 -21.24 34.74
N ALA A 4 -15.73 -20.95 34.95
CA ALA A 4 -16.50 -19.94 34.27
C ALA A 4 -15.95 -18.54 34.58
N PHE A 5 -15.41 -17.86 33.58
CA PHE A 5 -15.12 -16.44 33.67
C PHE A 5 -16.42 -15.64 33.49
N ARG A 6 -16.94 -15.19 34.60
CA ARG A 6 -18.17 -14.40 34.69
C ARG A 6 -17.82 -12.94 34.45
N GLU A 7 -18.12 -12.47 33.25
CA GLU A 7 -17.99 -11.07 32.83
C GLU A 7 -18.94 -10.22 33.69
N ARG A 8 -18.36 -9.31 34.43
CA ARG A 8 -19.07 -8.42 35.35
C ARG A 8 -19.15 -7.04 34.70
N ASP A 9 -20.25 -6.80 33.99
CA ASP A 9 -20.56 -5.50 33.42
C ASP A 9 -20.78 -4.46 34.54
N PRO A 10 -20.09 -3.29 34.46
CA PRO A 10 -20.29 -2.22 35.44
C PRO A 10 -21.62 -1.49 35.20
N PRO A 11 -22.44 -1.27 36.23
CA PRO A 11 -23.83 -0.80 36.10
C PRO A 11 -24.03 0.71 35.90
N TYR A 12 -23.00 1.48 35.54
CA TYR A 12 -23.12 2.95 35.55
C TYR A 12 -23.25 3.63 34.20
N MET A 13 -23.33 2.88 33.06
CA MET A 13 -23.51 3.48 31.73
C MET A 13 -24.97 3.42 31.19
N ARG A 14 -25.97 3.28 32.07
CA ARG A 14 -27.39 3.39 31.70
C ARG A 14 -28.05 4.55 32.40
N GLN A 15 -27.54 5.77 32.23
CA GLN A 15 -28.29 6.97 32.67
C GLN A 15 -28.49 7.89 31.48
N SER A 16 -29.67 7.77 30.88
CA SER A 16 -30.65 8.84 30.67
C SER A 16 -30.17 10.08 29.93
N PHE A 17 -29.85 9.94 28.66
CA PHE A 17 -29.88 11.10 27.71
C PHE A 17 -31.29 11.37 27.16
N ALA A 18 -32.31 10.59 27.54
CA ALA A 18 -33.64 10.66 26.96
C ALA A 18 -34.61 11.63 27.64
N GLN A 19 -34.26 12.25 28.78
CA GLN A 19 -35.21 13.08 29.54
C GLN A 19 -35.00 14.60 29.39
N PHE A 20 -34.00 15.08 28.64
CA PHE A 20 -33.76 16.53 28.55
C PHE A 20 -34.41 17.24 27.34
N ILE A 21 -35.16 16.49 26.50
CA ILE A 21 -35.68 17.01 25.23
C ILE A 21 -37.20 17.38 25.31
N HIS A 22 -37.86 17.22 26.47
CA HIS A 22 -39.34 17.31 26.46
C HIS A 22 -39.97 18.62 26.90
N ASP A 23 -39.23 19.62 27.40
CA ASP A 23 -39.85 20.80 28.04
C ASP A 23 -39.56 22.17 27.44
N ARG A 24 -39.19 22.34 26.18
CA ARG A 24 -39.14 23.67 25.58
C ARG A 24 -39.58 23.70 24.10
N PRO A 25 -40.88 24.00 23.83
CA PRO A 25 -41.39 24.11 22.46
C PRO A 25 -40.80 25.27 21.65
N ALA A 26 -40.15 26.27 22.31
CA ALA A 26 -39.61 27.44 21.69
C ALA A 26 -38.20 27.20 21.03
N LEU A 27 -37.52 26.10 21.35
CA LEU A 27 -36.19 25.75 20.80
C LEU A 27 -36.25 24.90 19.53
N ARG A 28 -37.43 24.42 19.13
CA ARG A 28 -37.58 23.56 17.95
C ARG A 28 -37.54 24.31 16.62
N ALA A 29 -37.77 25.60 16.60
CA ALA A 29 -37.73 26.39 15.37
C ALA A 29 -36.34 26.87 14.95
N SER A 30 -35.37 26.90 15.88
CA SER A 30 -34.00 27.37 15.59
C SER A 30 -33.04 26.28 15.13
N MET A 31 -33.36 25.02 15.32
CA MET A 31 -32.44 23.91 15.02
C MET A 31 -32.51 23.42 13.57
N PHE A 32 -33.56 23.84 12.81
CA PHE A 32 -33.72 23.45 11.41
C PHE A 32 -32.90 24.31 10.43
N GLY A 33 -32.37 25.45 10.89
CA GLY A 33 -31.60 26.39 10.07
C GLY A 33 -30.09 26.11 9.98
N VAL A 34 -29.54 25.31 10.89
CA VAL A 34 -28.06 25.12 11.01
C VAL A 34 -27.56 23.86 10.27
N VAL A 35 -28.44 22.95 9.88
CA VAL A 35 -28.04 21.68 9.23
C VAL A 35 -27.72 21.84 7.73
N LEU A 36 -28.04 22.97 7.10
CA LEU A 36 -27.84 23.16 5.65
C LEU A 36 -26.49 23.80 5.25
N SER A 37 -25.58 24.06 6.18
CA SER A 37 -24.37 24.84 5.87
C SER A 37 -23.07 24.02 5.73
N VAL A 38 -23.09 22.71 5.77
CA VAL A 38 -21.87 21.88 5.68
C VAL A 38 -21.89 21.02 4.41
N THR A 39 -22.26 21.59 3.28
CA THR A 39 -21.75 21.11 2.00
C THR A 39 -20.35 21.72 1.79
N ALA A 40 -19.42 21.40 2.68
CA ALA A 40 -18.02 21.57 2.40
C ALA A 40 -17.72 20.68 1.19
N CYS A 41 -17.42 21.30 0.05
CA CYS A 41 -16.79 20.60 -1.07
C CYS A 41 -15.54 19.93 -0.49
N ALA A 42 -15.62 18.65 -0.21
CA ALA A 42 -14.48 17.85 0.19
C ALA A 42 -13.59 17.71 -1.04
N SER A 43 -12.82 18.75 -1.35
CA SER A 43 -11.78 18.68 -2.35
C SER A 43 -10.78 17.64 -1.86
N LEU A 44 -10.61 16.57 -2.62
CA LEU A 44 -9.66 15.51 -2.32
C LEU A 44 -8.28 16.12 -2.10
N PRO A 45 -7.59 15.81 -0.98
CA PRO A 45 -6.24 16.33 -0.75
C PRO A 45 -5.30 15.88 -1.89
N PRO A 46 -4.28 16.68 -2.24
CA PRO A 46 -3.31 16.31 -3.27
C PRO A 46 -2.66 14.94 -2.93
N PRO A 47 -2.47 14.03 -3.90
CA PRO A 47 -1.90 12.70 -3.68
C PRO A 47 -0.36 12.73 -3.61
N THR A 48 0.19 13.64 -2.80
CA THR A 48 1.65 13.83 -2.67
C THR A 48 2.35 12.63 -2.03
N SER A 49 1.70 11.98 -1.07
CA SER A 49 2.20 10.78 -0.42
C SER A 49 2.26 9.59 -1.39
N GLU A 50 1.23 9.40 -2.19
CA GLU A 50 1.15 8.32 -3.17
C GLU A 50 2.18 8.52 -4.30
N LEU A 51 2.36 9.74 -4.79
CA LEU A 51 3.38 10.08 -5.76
C LEU A 51 4.79 9.83 -5.21
N THR A 52 5.06 10.26 -3.97
CA THR A 52 6.34 10.01 -3.31
C THR A 52 6.60 8.51 -3.12
N ALA A 53 5.58 7.76 -2.69
CA ALA A 53 5.69 6.31 -2.55
C ALA A 53 5.98 5.62 -3.88
N ALA A 54 5.33 6.04 -4.98
CA ALA A 54 5.58 5.52 -6.31
C ALA A 54 7.00 5.83 -6.81
N GLN A 55 7.49 7.04 -6.59
CA GLN A 55 8.87 7.42 -6.91
C GLN A 55 9.88 6.55 -6.16
N GLN A 56 9.65 6.33 -4.86
CA GLN A 56 10.51 5.46 -4.05
C GLN A 56 10.46 4.01 -4.52
N ALA A 57 9.28 3.50 -4.90
CA ALA A 57 9.15 2.14 -5.42
C ALA A 57 9.90 1.96 -6.74
N VAL A 58 9.77 2.91 -7.67
CA VAL A 58 10.53 2.91 -8.94
C VAL A 58 12.03 2.97 -8.70
N SER A 59 12.47 3.81 -7.74
CA SER A 59 13.89 3.88 -7.37
C SER A 59 14.39 2.55 -6.77
N ARG A 60 13.62 1.90 -5.88
CA ARG A 60 13.99 0.58 -5.34
C ARG A 60 14.08 -0.49 -6.42
N ALA A 61 13.17 -0.48 -7.39
CA ALA A 61 13.22 -1.40 -8.53
C ALA A 61 14.47 -1.18 -9.39
N GLY A 62 14.82 0.08 -9.70
CA GLY A 62 16.03 0.40 -10.41
C GLY A 62 17.30 -0.07 -9.69
N ASN A 63 17.36 0.11 -8.36
CA ASN A 63 18.47 -0.36 -7.53
C ASN A 63 18.57 -1.90 -7.41
N ALA A 64 17.53 -2.61 -7.83
CA ALA A 64 17.50 -4.06 -7.91
C ALA A 64 17.71 -4.59 -9.34
N ASP A 65 18.26 -3.77 -10.23
CA ASP A 65 18.52 -4.09 -11.63
C ASP A 65 17.26 -4.52 -12.41
N ALA A 66 16.11 -3.89 -12.10
CA ALA A 66 14.84 -4.22 -12.74
C ALA A 66 14.81 -3.87 -14.24
N ASP A 67 15.63 -2.96 -14.68
CA ASP A 67 15.87 -2.65 -16.10
C ASP A 67 16.45 -3.84 -16.87
N GLN A 68 17.21 -4.70 -16.20
CA GLN A 68 17.81 -5.92 -16.77
C GLN A 68 16.89 -7.15 -16.61
N TYR A 69 16.36 -7.37 -15.42
CA TYR A 69 15.70 -8.63 -15.07
C TYR A 69 14.15 -8.57 -15.15
N ALA A 70 13.57 -7.39 -15.10
CA ALA A 70 12.11 -7.16 -15.15
C ALA A 70 11.77 -5.92 -16.00
N ALA A 71 12.46 -5.74 -17.14
CA ALA A 71 12.43 -4.54 -17.97
C ALA A 71 11.01 -4.10 -18.35
N GLY A 72 10.10 -5.05 -18.64
CA GLY A 72 8.73 -4.75 -19.04
C GLY A 72 7.93 -4.10 -17.93
N ASP A 73 7.91 -4.71 -16.72
CA ASP A 73 7.19 -4.17 -15.57
C ASP A 73 7.82 -2.86 -15.09
N PHE A 74 9.14 -2.74 -15.12
CA PHE A 74 9.86 -1.53 -14.75
C PHE A 74 9.56 -0.35 -15.70
N ALA A 75 9.57 -0.59 -17.02
CA ALA A 75 9.19 0.43 -18.01
C ALA A 75 7.76 0.88 -17.84
N GLN A 76 6.83 -0.07 -17.58
CA GLN A 76 5.43 0.24 -17.31
C GLN A 76 5.26 1.06 -16.02
N ALA A 77 5.99 0.72 -14.95
CA ALA A 77 5.96 1.49 -13.71
C ALA A 77 6.39 2.94 -13.91
N ARG A 78 7.46 3.16 -14.66
CA ARG A 78 7.95 4.50 -15.01
C ARG A 78 6.93 5.29 -15.82
N SER A 79 6.35 4.68 -16.85
CA SER A 79 5.33 5.32 -17.68
C SER A 79 4.09 5.72 -16.88
N LEU A 80 3.63 4.84 -15.95
CA LEU A 80 2.51 5.15 -15.06
C LEU A 80 2.83 6.30 -14.10
N LEU A 81 4.06 6.38 -13.59
CA LEU A 81 4.49 7.48 -12.74
C LEU A 81 4.53 8.81 -13.50
N GLU A 82 4.98 8.82 -14.74
CA GLU A 82 4.95 9.99 -15.61
C GLU A 82 3.51 10.45 -15.87
N GLN A 83 2.60 9.51 -16.16
CA GLN A 83 1.19 9.81 -16.32
C GLN A 83 0.55 10.35 -15.01
N ALA A 84 0.96 9.83 -13.85
CA ALA A 84 0.50 10.34 -12.57
C ALA A 84 0.92 11.81 -12.35
N HIS A 85 2.15 12.16 -12.72
CA HIS A 85 2.61 13.54 -12.68
C HIS A 85 1.87 14.44 -13.67
N ALA A 86 1.58 13.98 -14.87
CA ALA A 86 0.79 14.72 -15.85
C ALA A 86 -0.64 14.97 -15.32
N ALA A 87 -1.31 13.93 -14.81
CA ALA A 87 -2.64 14.08 -14.20
C ALA A 87 -2.64 15.06 -13.01
N MET A 88 -1.54 15.09 -12.24
CA MET A 88 -1.38 16.06 -11.15
C MET A 88 -1.25 17.49 -11.68
N ALA A 89 -0.53 17.70 -12.78
CA ALA A 89 -0.40 19.00 -13.44
C ALA A 89 -1.76 19.49 -14.01
N ASP A 90 -2.59 18.57 -14.50
CA ASP A 90 -3.94 18.81 -14.97
C ASP A 90 -4.97 19.02 -13.84
N ASN A 91 -4.51 18.98 -12.56
CA ASN A 91 -5.32 19.06 -11.36
C ASN A 91 -6.36 17.90 -11.22
N ASP A 92 -6.16 16.80 -11.96
CA ASP A 92 -6.94 15.56 -11.84
C ASP A 92 -6.35 14.68 -10.72
N ARG A 93 -6.68 15.04 -9.48
CA ARG A 93 -6.11 14.44 -8.26
C ARG A 93 -6.48 12.97 -8.10
N GLU A 94 -7.69 12.60 -8.50
CA GLU A 94 -8.15 11.21 -8.40
C GLU A 94 -7.37 10.33 -9.37
N ARG A 95 -7.28 10.74 -10.61
CA ARG A 95 -6.50 10.03 -11.63
C ARG A 95 -5.02 9.96 -11.25
N ALA A 96 -4.43 11.05 -10.77
CA ALA A 96 -3.05 11.08 -10.30
C ALA A 96 -2.81 10.06 -9.18
N ARG A 97 -3.72 9.97 -8.19
CA ARG A 97 -3.65 9.00 -7.11
C ARG A 97 -3.69 7.57 -7.62
N ASN A 98 -4.66 7.24 -8.47
CA ASN A 98 -4.84 5.90 -9.00
C ASN A 98 -3.63 5.46 -9.84
N LEU A 99 -3.09 6.35 -10.67
CA LEU A 99 -1.89 6.09 -11.47
C LEU A 99 -0.65 5.92 -10.59
N ALA A 100 -0.49 6.72 -9.54
CA ALA A 100 0.63 6.59 -8.60
C ALA A 100 0.59 5.26 -7.84
N LEU A 101 -0.58 4.84 -7.37
CA LEU A 101 -0.75 3.54 -6.71
C LEU A 101 -0.42 2.38 -7.66
N LEU A 102 -0.88 2.47 -8.91
CA LEU A 102 -0.58 1.46 -9.93
C LEU A 102 0.91 1.44 -10.29
N ALA A 103 1.55 2.60 -10.41
CA ALA A 103 2.99 2.73 -10.65
C ALA A 103 3.80 2.08 -9.51
N ALA A 104 3.42 2.34 -8.25
CA ALA A 104 4.06 1.73 -7.08
C ALA A 104 3.95 0.20 -7.12
N ALA A 105 2.75 -0.33 -7.36
CA ALA A 105 2.51 -1.77 -7.42
C ALA A 105 3.33 -2.45 -8.54
N ARG A 106 3.42 -1.81 -9.73
CA ARG A 106 4.23 -2.33 -10.84
C ARG A 106 5.72 -2.28 -10.54
N ALA A 107 6.19 -1.21 -9.89
CA ALA A 107 7.57 -1.11 -9.47
C ALA A 107 7.94 -2.14 -8.40
N ASP A 108 7.07 -2.39 -7.42
CA ASP A 108 7.31 -3.42 -6.41
C ASP A 108 7.31 -4.83 -7.01
N LEU A 109 6.46 -5.10 -8.01
CA LEU A 109 6.52 -6.34 -8.78
C LEU A 109 7.86 -6.48 -9.52
N ALA A 110 8.29 -5.45 -10.24
CA ALA A 110 9.56 -5.44 -10.95
C ALA A 110 10.76 -5.67 -10.00
N ASN A 111 10.74 -5.02 -8.82
CA ASN A 111 11.74 -5.24 -7.79
C ASN A 111 11.76 -6.70 -7.28
N ALA A 112 10.60 -7.30 -7.06
CA ALA A 112 10.51 -8.69 -6.60
C ALA A 112 11.03 -9.68 -7.66
N LEU A 113 10.64 -9.50 -8.93
CA LEU A 113 11.10 -10.33 -10.05
C LEU A 113 12.61 -10.23 -10.24
N SER A 114 13.17 -9.02 -10.13
CA SER A 114 14.63 -8.80 -10.25
C SER A 114 15.38 -9.51 -9.13
N ARG A 115 14.95 -9.38 -7.88
CA ARG A 115 15.57 -10.09 -6.76
C ARG A 115 15.48 -11.60 -6.91
N GLN A 116 14.37 -12.11 -7.41
CA GLN A 116 14.22 -13.54 -7.71
C GLN A 116 15.24 -13.97 -8.77
N ALA A 117 15.33 -13.26 -9.88
CA ALA A 117 16.25 -13.58 -10.98
C ALA A 117 17.71 -13.55 -10.54
N VAL A 118 18.13 -12.56 -9.76
CA VAL A 118 19.47 -12.47 -9.19
C VAL A 118 19.76 -13.64 -8.27
N THR A 119 18.82 -13.99 -7.38
CA THR A 119 18.97 -15.14 -6.47
C THR A 119 19.08 -16.45 -7.22
N GLU A 120 18.28 -16.66 -8.27
CA GLU A 120 18.33 -17.85 -9.11
C GLU A 120 19.66 -17.96 -9.87
N ALA A 121 20.19 -16.84 -10.37
CA ALA A 121 21.50 -16.77 -11.02
C ALA A 121 22.62 -17.13 -10.04
N ASP A 122 22.61 -16.58 -8.83
CA ASP A 122 23.58 -16.92 -7.77
C ASP A 122 23.53 -18.40 -7.39
N LEU A 123 22.34 -18.94 -7.17
CA LEU A 123 22.14 -20.38 -6.88
C LEU A 123 22.68 -21.26 -8.00
N LYS A 124 22.47 -20.89 -9.26
CA LYS A 124 22.99 -21.61 -10.42
C LYS A 124 24.53 -21.58 -10.45
N GLN A 125 25.10 -20.42 -10.20
CA GLN A 125 26.55 -20.25 -10.13
C GLN A 125 27.14 -21.10 -8.98
N ARG A 126 26.58 -21.04 -7.76
CA ARG A 126 27.05 -21.82 -6.61
C ARG A 126 27.00 -23.32 -6.87
N ARG A 127 25.91 -23.79 -7.50
CA ARG A 127 25.79 -25.20 -7.88
C ARG A 127 26.88 -25.62 -8.86
N ALA A 128 27.20 -24.77 -9.85
CA ALA A 128 28.28 -25.04 -10.82
C ALA A 128 29.65 -25.07 -10.14
N GLU A 129 29.92 -24.16 -9.22
CA GLU A 129 31.15 -24.13 -8.41
C GLU A 129 31.30 -25.41 -7.57
N ILE A 130 30.25 -25.86 -6.90
CA ILE A 130 30.23 -27.07 -6.11
C ILE A 130 30.49 -28.29 -7.01
N ALA A 131 29.84 -28.39 -8.18
CA ALA A 131 30.05 -29.46 -9.12
C ALA A 131 31.49 -29.52 -9.64
N ASP A 132 32.10 -28.37 -9.89
CA ASP A 132 33.51 -28.28 -10.30
C ASP A 132 34.46 -28.74 -9.18
N LEU A 133 34.22 -28.26 -7.95
CA LEU A 133 35.02 -28.66 -6.77
C LEU A 133 34.92 -30.20 -6.54
N LYS A 134 33.70 -30.77 -6.61
CA LYS A 134 33.52 -32.22 -6.47
C LYS A 134 34.33 -33.01 -7.52
N ARG A 135 34.32 -32.58 -8.77
CA ARG A 135 35.13 -33.19 -9.83
C ARG A 135 36.63 -33.13 -9.52
N ARG A 136 37.12 -32.02 -9.02
CA ARG A 136 38.54 -31.80 -8.68
C ARG A 136 39.02 -32.69 -7.53
N ILE A 137 38.16 -32.95 -6.54
CA ILE A 137 38.51 -33.80 -5.37
C ILE A 137 38.20 -35.27 -5.59
N GLY A 138 37.71 -35.66 -6.79
CA GLY A 138 37.41 -37.06 -7.13
C GLY A 138 36.22 -37.67 -6.39
N VAL A 139 35.36 -36.82 -5.82
CA VAL A 139 34.09 -37.27 -5.26
C VAL A 139 33.11 -37.42 -6.44
N GLU A 140 33.02 -38.58 -7.01
CA GLU A 140 31.88 -38.91 -7.86
C GLU A 140 30.66 -39.04 -6.98
N ASP A 141 29.54 -38.38 -7.39
CA ASP A 141 28.28 -38.50 -6.67
C ASP A 141 27.89 -39.99 -6.68
N GLY A 142 28.13 -40.65 -5.53
CA GLY A 142 27.74 -42.06 -5.32
C GLY A 142 26.22 -42.15 -5.50
N GLN A 143 25.82 -43.01 -6.40
CA GLN A 143 24.44 -43.42 -6.70
C GLN A 143 23.69 -43.84 -5.45
#